data_0dc7d6425aa30515f793975100e9fd82
#
_entry.id   0dc7d6425aa30515f793975100e9fd82
#
_cell.length_a   1.000
_cell.length_b   1.000
_cell.length_c   1.000
_cell.angle_alpha   90.00
_cell.angle_beta   90.00
_cell.angle_gamma   90.00
#
_symmetry.space_group_name_H-M   'P 1'
#
loop_
_entity.id
_entity.type
_entity.pdbx_description
1 polymer ?
#
loop_
_entity_poly.entity_id
_entity_poly.type
_entity_poly.pdbx_seq_one_letter_code
_entity_poly.pdbx_strand_id
1 'polypeptide(L)'
;IRNLKEEKIKPDDDPDKNEPVTMKLAKFLLSTADEPRPQDLHKMLEDILMELGVKPSAEKGLLGELQKLDVVGDSSCLPSGSNSSGKSTCNCLKEKGTRKCDCPRSYTDRTSNWGWDPYHEVFYFGDRFYQHLFAGNKHDLPLHVSLGPASEVDYTLCPKDFDRMLKTFREHNFHVNITGAGYDKGVDAMGDYFYFMEKNIPVAIPLNKRRAKNLKDGNLNLSSNAIPLCKAGKEMRRHYFKKEQMSHVYCCPIKRGSRKNGEFRYVTHREECPLDTLCEPDATLAPTVQVCTKDNPRFYPVIPRGSKRYKKLAKERTGTERSNSFKKWAYSFDKAQLKSRAHRLIRLHLLAVIEHRKAMFKEETRGLSKDKIVQLALKNMEIN
;
A
#
# COMPACT_ATOMS: atom_id res chain seq x y z
N ILE A 1 1.86 22.80 33.27
CA ILE A 1 1.98 22.75 31.79
C ILE A 1 1.93 24.16 31.19
N ARG A 2 1.28 25.16 31.85
CA ARG A 2 1.15 26.54 31.33
C ARG A 2 2.40 27.43 31.48
N ASN A 3 3.44 27.00 32.16
CA ASN A 3 4.63 27.81 32.47
C ASN A 3 5.91 27.42 31.75
N LEU A 4 5.88 26.46 30.82
CA LEU A 4 7.00 26.16 29.94
C LEU A 4 6.87 26.98 28.66
N LYS A 5 7.23 28.27 28.72
CA LYS A 5 7.32 29.14 27.56
C LYS A 5 8.71 29.08 26.94
N GLU A 6 8.72 28.70 25.67
CA GLU A 6 9.58 29.18 24.59
C GLU A 6 11.11 28.94 24.71
N GLU A 7 11.53 27.79 24.24
CA GLU A 7 12.71 27.78 23.36
C GLU A 7 12.23 27.43 21.94
N LYS A 8 12.23 28.44 21.07
CA LYS A 8 12.01 28.25 19.63
C LYS A 8 13.19 27.47 19.10
N ILE A 9 12.97 26.20 18.73
CA ILE A 9 13.96 25.43 17.96
C ILE A 9 14.07 26.12 16.61
N LYS A 10 15.18 26.83 16.39
CA LYS A 10 15.52 27.41 15.09
C LYS A 10 15.89 26.27 14.14
N PRO A 11 15.50 26.34 12.83
CA PRO A 11 15.75 25.27 11.87
C PRO A 11 17.24 24.93 11.64
N ASP A 12 18.15 25.83 12.01
CA ASP A 12 19.59 25.70 11.73
C ASP A 12 20.42 25.27 12.96
N ASP A 13 19.82 25.19 14.13
CA ASP A 13 20.47 24.57 15.28
C ASP A 13 20.26 23.08 15.19
N ASP A 14 21.21 22.35 14.61
CA ASP A 14 21.30 20.90 14.69
C ASP A 14 22.02 20.52 16.01
N PRO A 15 21.31 20.51 17.14
CA PRO A 15 21.89 20.13 18.41
C PRO A 15 21.90 18.64 18.47
N ASP A 16 23.05 18.06 18.28
CA ASP A 16 23.35 16.67 18.55
C ASP A 16 22.65 15.64 17.65
N LYS A 17 23.33 15.26 16.58
CA LYS A 17 23.01 14.06 15.76
C LYS A 17 22.82 12.78 16.58
N ASN A 18 23.17 12.80 17.87
CA ASN A 18 23.13 11.67 18.81
C ASN A 18 21.96 11.72 19.80
N GLU A 19 21.07 12.71 19.73
CA GLU A 19 19.93 12.74 20.67
C GLU A 19 18.93 11.61 20.36
N PRO A 20 18.53 10.80 21.37
CA PRO A 20 17.56 9.74 21.18
C PRO A 20 16.24 10.23 20.57
N VAL A 21 15.68 9.47 19.64
CA VAL A 21 14.41 9.81 18.95
C VAL A 21 13.27 10.07 19.94
N THR A 22 13.26 9.34 21.07
CA THR A 22 12.29 9.52 22.16
C THR A 22 12.38 10.90 22.82
N MET A 23 13.60 11.44 22.97
CA MET A 23 13.80 12.79 23.50
C MET A 23 13.33 13.87 22.52
N LYS A 24 13.63 13.71 21.23
CA LYS A 24 13.12 14.60 20.18
C LYS A 24 11.61 14.61 20.16
N LEU A 25 10.95 13.46 20.28
CA LEU A 25 9.50 13.36 20.38
C LEU A 25 8.96 14.05 21.63
N ALA A 26 9.57 13.83 22.79
CA ALA A 26 9.14 14.47 24.04
C ALA A 26 9.28 15.98 23.97
N LYS A 27 10.39 16.52 23.47
CA LYS A 27 10.59 17.95 23.24
C LYS A 27 9.56 18.50 22.28
N PHE A 28 9.28 17.80 21.18
CA PHE A 28 8.26 18.18 20.20
C PHE A 28 6.85 18.21 20.80
N LEU A 29 6.43 17.17 21.52
CA LEU A 29 5.10 17.11 22.14
C LEU A 29 4.91 18.14 23.28
N LEU A 30 6.00 18.54 23.93
CA LEU A 30 6.00 19.56 24.98
C LEU A 30 6.14 20.99 24.42
N SER A 31 6.56 21.15 23.17
CA SER A 31 6.63 22.47 22.56
C SER A 31 5.23 23.06 22.39
N THR A 32 5.00 24.23 22.94
CA THR A 32 3.76 25.01 22.76
C THR A 32 3.86 25.95 21.56
N ALA A 33 4.94 25.83 20.79
CA ALA A 33 5.17 26.61 19.58
C ALA A 33 4.12 26.33 18.50
N ASP A 34 3.93 27.29 17.61
CA ASP A 34 3.10 27.19 16.42
C ASP A 34 3.16 25.82 15.78
N GLU A 35 2.03 25.35 15.19
CA GLU A 35 1.89 24.01 14.64
C GLU A 35 3.17 23.59 13.91
N PRO A 36 3.83 22.49 14.34
CA PRO A 36 5.07 22.05 13.72
C PRO A 36 4.83 21.80 12.24
N ARG A 37 5.82 22.10 11.43
CA ARG A 37 5.73 21.88 9.99
C ARG A 37 5.35 20.42 9.77
N PRO A 38 4.30 20.09 9.03
CA PRO A 38 3.83 18.70 8.87
C PRO A 38 4.91 17.74 8.39
N GLN A 39 5.90 18.26 7.64
CA GLN A 39 7.03 17.50 7.14
C GLN A 39 8.01 17.07 8.26
N ASP A 40 8.31 17.95 9.20
CA ASP A 40 9.23 17.68 10.30
C ASP A 40 8.63 16.64 11.27
N LEU A 41 7.34 16.80 11.58
CA LEU A 41 6.61 15.84 12.39
C LEU A 41 6.58 14.46 11.74
N HIS A 42 6.29 14.40 10.44
CA HIS A 42 6.19 13.13 9.74
C HIS A 42 7.54 12.40 9.74
N LYS A 43 8.63 13.12 9.43
CA LYS A 43 9.98 12.57 9.47
C LYS A 43 10.33 11.98 10.83
N MET A 44 10.09 12.74 11.91
CA MET A 44 10.35 12.28 13.26
C MET A 44 9.56 11.01 13.60
N LEU A 45 8.30 10.92 13.17
CA LEU A 45 7.47 9.75 13.42
C LEU A 45 7.90 8.53 12.59
N GLU A 46 8.39 8.75 11.37
CA GLU A 46 9.03 7.70 10.57
C GLU A 46 10.29 7.17 11.26
N ASP A 47 11.14 8.05 11.80
CA ASP A 47 12.33 7.66 12.56
C ASP A 47 11.96 6.81 13.79
N ILE A 48 10.89 7.20 14.50
CA ILE A 48 10.37 6.42 15.64
C ILE A 48 9.88 5.03 15.19
N LEU A 49 9.15 4.95 14.08
CA LEU A 49 8.68 3.67 13.56
C LEU A 49 9.86 2.77 13.15
N MET A 50 10.88 3.35 12.52
CA MET A 50 12.09 2.61 12.16
C MET A 50 12.83 2.08 13.38
N GLU A 51 13.13 2.95 14.36
CA GLU A 51 13.97 2.58 15.52
C GLU A 51 13.24 1.70 16.53
N LEU A 52 11.94 1.92 16.76
CA LEU A 52 11.19 1.17 17.75
C LEU A 52 10.37 0.00 17.20
N GLY A 53 10.18 -0.04 15.88
CA GLY A 53 9.34 -1.05 15.22
C GLY A 53 10.10 -1.89 14.20
N VAL A 54 10.43 -1.28 13.07
CA VAL A 54 10.91 -2.00 11.87
C VAL A 54 12.27 -2.68 12.12
N LYS A 55 13.29 -1.94 12.57
CA LYS A 55 14.63 -2.50 12.82
C LYS A 55 14.61 -3.61 13.87
N PRO A 56 14.03 -3.42 15.07
CA PRO A 56 13.97 -4.49 16.06
C PRO A 56 13.20 -5.73 15.57
N SER A 57 12.18 -5.54 14.77
CA SER A 57 11.44 -6.66 14.16
C SER A 57 12.28 -7.41 13.13
N ALA A 58 13.11 -6.70 12.36
CA ALA A 58 14.04 -7.30 11.43
C ALA A 58 15.12 -8.12 12.15
N GLU A 59 15.72 -7.56 13.19
CA GLU A 59 16.72 -8.22 14.05
C GLU A 59 16.19 -9.51 14.67
N LYS A 60 14.90 -9.53 15.04
CA LYS A 60 14.20 -10.73 15.56
C LYS A 60 13.71 -11.67 14.44
N GLY A 61 14.05 -11.40 13.18
CA GLY A 61 13.64 -12.22 12.04
C GLY A 61 12.15 -12.16 11.70
N LEU A 62 11.38 -11.23 12.28
CA LEU A 62 9.94 -11.13 12.07
C LEU A 62 9.59 -10.59 10.68
N LEU A 63 10.52 -9.96 9.97
CA LEU A 63 10.36 -9.50 8.60
C LEU A 63 10.86 -10.51 7.55
N GLY A 64 11.23 -11.72 7.98
CA GLY A 64 11.73 -12.76 7.07
C GLY A 64 13.05 -12.38 6.40
N GLU A 65 13.23 -12.83 5.15
CA GLU A 65 14.47 -12.60 4.39
C GLU A 65 14.46 -11.21 3.74
N LEU A 66 15.22 -10.25 4.31
CA LEU A 66 15.26 -8.86 3.83
C LEU A 66 15.73 -8.73 2.37
N GLN A 67 16.50 -9.71 1.86
CA GLN A 67 16.97 -9.72 0.46
C GLN A 67 15.93 -10.30 -0.53
N LYS A 68 14.77 -10.73 -0.04
CA LYS A 68 13.63 -11.22 -0.86
C LYS A 68 12.30 -10.72 -0.32
N LEU A 69 12.25 -9.43 -0.01
CA LEU A 69 11.09 -8.79 0.59
C LEU A 69 9.99 -8.58 -0.46
N ASP A 70 8.80 -9.06 -0.18
CA ASP A 70 7.59 -8.65 -0.89
C ASP A 70 6.82 -7.63 -0.06
N VAL A 71 6.29 -6.60 -0.71
CA VAL A 71 5.57 -5.51 -0.06
C VAL A 71 4.12 -5.49 -0.55
N VAL A 72 3.19 -5.23 0.35
CA VAL A 72 1.79 -5.00 0.01
C VAL A 72 1.34 -3.66 0.57
N GLY A 73 0.47 -2.96 -0.16
CA GLY A 73 0.00 -1.64 0.24
C GLY A 73 -1.52 -1.50 0.10
N ASP A 74 -2.09 -0.66 0.95
CA ASP A 74 -3.52 -0.34 0.91
C ASP A 74 -3.79 0.95 1.66
N SER A 75 -4.90 1.61 1.30
CA SER A 75 -5.39 2.79 1.99
C SER A 75 -6.64 2.51 2.80
N SER A 76 -6.94 3.39 3.74
CA SER A 76 -8.19 3.34 4.46
C SER A 76 -8.69 4.72 4.86
N CYS A 77 -10.02 4.89 4.88
CA CYS A 77 -10.68 6.14 5.26
C CYS A 77 -10.47 6.42 6.75
N LEU A 78 -10.21 7.70 7.06
CA LEU A 78 -10.02 8.18 8.43
C LEU A 78 -10.81 9.48 8.64
N PRO A 79 -12.03 9.41 9.17
CA PRO A 79 -12.84 10.59 9.46
C PRO A 79 -12.16 11.50 10.48
N SER A 80 -12.29 12.80 10.28
CA SER A 80 -11.85 13.85 11.20
C SER A 80 -12.94 14.20 12.19
N GLY A 81 -12.57 14.47 13.46
CA GLY A 81 -13.46 15.05 14.45
C GLY A 81 -13.65 16.57 14.29
N SER A 82 -13.06 17.19 13.26
CA SER A 82 -13.23 18.61 12.98
C SER A 82 -14.48 18.87 12.14
N ASN A 83 -15.04 20.09 12.29
CA ASN A 83 -16.21 20.49 11.51
C ASN A 83 -15.79 20.92 10.10
N SER A 84 -16.35 20.28 9.09
CA SER A 84 -16.09 20.57 7.67
C SER A 84 -16.56 21.98 7.24
N SER A 85 -17.55 22.54 7.92
CA SER A 85 -18.07 23.87 7.61
C SER A 85 -17.34 25.03 8.32
N GLY A 86 -16.40 24.70 9.23
CA GLY A 86 -15.73 25.69 10.07
C GLY A 86 -16.67 26.38 11.06
N LYS A 87 -16.10 27.25 11.87
CA LYS A 87 -16.86 28.13 12.81
C LYS A 87 -17.06 29.51 12.20
N SER A 88 -18.25 30.07 12.33
CA SER A 88 -18.51 31.45 11.97
C SER A 88 -17.69 32.38 12.87
N THR A 89 -17.02 33.35 12.26
CA THR A 89 -16.26 34.42 12.96
C THR A 89 -17.01 35.76 12.93
N CYS A 90 -18.22 35.79 12.37
CA CYS A 90 -19.06 36.97 12.22
C CYS A 90 -20.32 36.86 13.08
N ASN A 91 -21.00 38.02 13.27
CA ASN A 91 -22.25 38.11 13.97
C ASN A 91 -23.49 38.05 13.06
N CYS A 92 -23.36 37.68 11.80
CA CYS A 92 -24.44 37.69 10.81
C CYS A 92 -25.68 36.91 11.26
N LEU A 93 -25.56 35.88 12.07
CA LEU A 93 -26.70 35.15 12.62
C LEU A 93 -27.53 36.04 13.56
N LYS A 94 -26.84 36.84 14.41
CA LYS A 94 -27.50 37.73 15.37
C LYS A 94 -28.06 38.98 14.68
N GLU A 95 -27.29 39.53 13.74
CA GLU A 95 -27.62 40.82 13.09
C GLU A 95 -28.57 40.68 11.91
N LYS A 96 -28.43 39.59 11.13
CA LYS A 96 -29.15 39.37 9.87
C LYS A 96 -30.05 38.15 9.87
N GLY A 97 -30.09 37.40 10.98
CA GLY A 97 -30.87 36.17 11.11
C GLY A 97 -30.43 35.00 10.17
N THR A 98 -29.31 35.17 9.46
CA THR A 98 -28.85 34.17 8.49
C THR A 98 -27.57 33.48 8.92
N ARG A 99 -27.50 32.14 8.73
CA ARG A 99 -26.28 31.35 8.86
C ARG A 99 -25.49 31.25 7.53
N LYS A 100 -26.12 31.62 6.41
CA LYS A 100 -25.50 31.64 5.08
C LYS A 100 -24.95 33.02 4.81
N CYS A 101 -23.67 33.23 5.07
CA CYS A 101 -22.94 34.45 4.78
C CYS A 101 -21.57 34.10 4.18
N ASP A 102 -20.99 34.99 3.39
CA ASP A 102 -19.68 34.87 2.77
C ASP A 102 -18.52 35.32 3.68
N CYS A 103 -18.81 35.55 4.96
CA CYS A 103 -17.79 35.93 5.93
C CYS A 103 -16.77 34.81 6.15
N PRO A 104 -15.50 35.16 6.39
CA PRO A 104 -14.45 34.20 6.69
C PRO A 104 -14.85 33.26 7.82
N ARG A 105 -14.42 31.98 7.70
CA ARG A 105 -14.66 30.98 8.72
C ARG A 105 -13.35 30.50 9.32
N SER A 106 -13.37 30.16 10.60
CA SER A 106 -12.26 29.55 11.29
C SER A 106 -12.39 28.03 11.21
N TYR A 107 -11.36 27.38 10.73
CA TYR A 107 -11.29 25.90 10.63
C TYR A 107 -10.31 25.37 11.67
N THR A 108 -10.72 24.36 12.40
CA THR A 108 -9.85 23.65 13.36
C THR A 108 -8.79 22.82 12.61
N ASP A 109 -9.14 22.32 11.43
CA ASP A 109 -8.25 21.58 10.56
C ASP A 109 -8.48 22.02 9.11
N ARG A 110 -7.45 22.65 8.53
CA ARG A 110 -7.48 23.13 7.14
C ARG A 110 -6.94 22.09 6.16
N THR A 111 -6.37 21.00 6.66
CA THR A 111 -5.72 19.96 5.86
C THR A 111 -6.64 18.79 5.53
N SER A 112 -7.69 18.58 6.32
CA SER A 112 -8.74 17.58 6.02
C SER A 112 -9.58 17.99 4.81
N ASN A 113 -10.07 16.99 4.09
CA ASN A 113 -10.85 17.20 2.88
C ASN A 113 -12.01 16.21 2.80
N TRP A 114 -12.92 16.40 1.85
CA TRP A 114 -13.98 15.46 1.57
C TRP A 114 -13.47 14.30 0.73
N GLY A 115 -13.79 13.08 1.13
CA GLY A 115 -13.52 11.85 0.41
C GLY A 115 -14.76 10.96 0.33
N TRP A 116 -14.69 9.96 -0.52
CA TRP A 116 -15.72 8.94 -0.65
C TRP A 116 -15.28 7.64 0.01
N ASP A 117 -16.11 7.10 0.87
CA ASP A 117 -15.95 5.75 1.45
C ASP A 117 -16.78 4.77 0.62
N PRO A 118 -16.14 3.94 -0.22
CA PRO A 118 -16.86 3.01 -1.08
C PRO A 118 -17.48 1.82 -0.34
N TYR A 119 -17.03 1.55 0.89
CA TYR A 119 -17.56 0.44 1.68
C TYR A 119 -18.89 0.79 2.35
N HIS A 120 -18.99 2.02 2.89
CA HIS A 120 -20.22 2.50 3.52
C HIS A 120 -21.09 3.33 2.56
N GLU A 121 -20.62 3.60 1.34
CA GLU A 121 -21.29 4.43 0.34
C GLU A 121 -21.65 5.81 0.84
N VAL A 122 -20.72 6.46 1.58
CA VAL A 122 -20.91 7.79 2.18
C VAL A 122 -19.73 8.71 1.90
N PHE A 123 -20.02 10.01 1.84
CA PHE A 123 -18.97 11.02 1.91
C PHE A 123 -18.53 11.23 3.36
N TYR A 124 -17.23 11.35 3.58
CA TYR A 124 -16.67 11.69 4.88
C TYR A 124 -15.71 12.86 4.76
N PHE A 125 -15.57 13.64 5.83
CA PHE A 125 -14.59 14.71 5.94
C PHE A 125 -13.44 14.23 6.82
N GLY A 126 -12.19 14.26 6.28
CA GLY A 126 -11.04 13.75 7.02
C GLY A 126 -9.81 13.57 6.17
N ASP A 127 -9.09 12.49 6.47
CA ASP A 127 -7.90 12.04 5.77
C ASP A 127 -8.10 10.61 5.26
N ARG A 128 -7.16 10.19 4.42
CA ARG A 128 -6.95 8.81 4.04
C ARG A 128 -5.57 8.40 4.53
N PHE A 129 -5.46 7.34 5.31
CA PHE A 129 -4.16 6.80 5.63
C PHE A 129 -3.78 5.72 4.64
N TYR A 130 -2.51 5.67 4.33
CA TYR A 130 -1.90 4.66 3.48
C TYR A 130 -0.86 3.89 4.27
N GLN A 131 -0.69 2.61 3.98
CA GLN A 131 0.35 1.81 4.61
C GLN A 131 0.96 0.80 3.65
N HIS A 132 2.26 0.57 3.84
CA HIS A 132 2.98 -0.54 3.23
C HIS A 132 3.35 -1.55 4.30
N LEU A 133 3.06 -2.82 4.04
CA LEU A 133 3.35 -3.91 4.95
C LEU A 133 4.30 -4.90 4.28
N PHE A 134 5.01 -5.63 5.12
CA PHE A 134 5.71 -6.83 4.68
C PHE A 134 4.70 -7.93 4.32
N ALA A 135 4.80 -8.46 3.09
CA ALA A 135 3.91 -9.49 2.59
C ALA A 135 4.37 -10.88 3.07
N GLY A 136 3.40 -11.72 3.44
CA GLY A 136 3.68 -13.11 3.82
C GLY A 136 4.13 -13.30 5.25
N ASN A 137 4.05 -12.26 6.06
CA ASN A 137 4.32 -12.34 7.48
C ASN A 137 3.07 -12.77 8.27
N LYS A 138 3.29 -13.53 9.31
CA LYS A 138 2.27 -13.96 10.27
C LYS A 138 1.63 -12.79 11.04
N HIS A 139 2.32 -11.66 11.14
CA HIS A 139 1.98 -10.55 12.02
C HIS A 139 1.52 -9.28 11.28
N ASP A 140 1.49 -9.28 9.93
CA ASP A 140 1.06 -8.15 9.10
C ASP A 140 1.73 -6.81 9.50
N LEU A 141 3.06 -6.81 9.63
CA LEU A 141 3.81 -5.69 10.19
C LEU A 141 3.96 -4.53 9.19
N PRO A 142 3.58 -3.29 9.58
CA PRO A 142 3.72 -2.12 8.75
C PRO A 142 5.18 -1.68 8.61
N LEU A 143 5.64 -1.48 7.39
CA LEU A 143 6.96 -0.94 7.05
C LEU A 143 6.94 0.58 6.96
N HIS A 144 5.81 1.13 6.59
CA HIS A 144 5.58 2.56 6.41
C HIS A 144 4.10 2.88 6.55
N VAL A 145 3.80 4.04 7.12
CA VAL A 145 2.45 4.58 7.22
C VAL A 145 2.44 6.08 6.95
N SER A 146 1.39 6.58 6.32
CA SER A 146 1.24 8.00 6.01
C SER A 146 -0.21 8.47 6.04
N LEU A 147 -0.41 9.79 5.98
CA LEU A 147 -1.71 10.43 5.82
C LEU A 147 -1.74 11.31 4.58
N GLY A 148 -2.75 11.11 3.73
CA GLY A 148 -3.12 12.00 2.65
C GLY A 148 -4.49 12.62 2.86
N PRO A 149 -4.87 13.69 2.14
CA PRO A 149 -6.23 14.22 2.14
C PRO A 149 -7.23 13.15 1.72
N ALA A 150 -8.44 13.16 2.28
CA ALA A 150 -9.48 12.18 1.95
C ALA A 150 -9.86 12.15 0.46
N SER A 151 -9.67 13.26 -0.27
CA SER A 151 -9.89 13.36 -1.72
C SER A 151 -8.81 12.70 -2.57
N GLU A 152 -7.65 12.39 -2.01
CA GLU A 152 -6.55 11.79 -2.74
C GLU A 152 -6.84 10.31 -3.03
N VAL A 153 -6.47 9.85 -4.23
CA VAL A 153 -6.76 8.50 -4.70
C VAL A 153 -5.53 7.61 -4.62
N ASP A 154 -5.74 6.30 -4.52
CA ASP A 154 -4.68 5.33 -4.24
C ASP A 154 -3.57 5.32 -5.28
N TYR A 155 -3.89 5.51 -6.57
CA TYR A 155 -2.89 5.55 -7.63
C TYR A 155 -1.98 6.79 -7.60
N THR A 156 -2.36 7.85 -6.88
CA THR A 156 -1.48 9.01 -6.64
C THR A 156 -0.71 8.89 -5.33
N LEU A 157 -1.32 8.27 -4.31
CA LEU A 157 -0.68 8.07 -3.01
C LEU A 157 0.40 7.00 -3.07
N CYS A 158 0.13 5.87 -3.72
CA CYS A 158 0.98 4.69 -3.70
C CYS A 158 2.44 4.98 -4.12
N PRO A 159 2.72 5.61 -5.29
CA PRO A 159 4.11 5.92 -5.67
C PRO A 159 4.82 6.87 -4.71
N LYS A 160 4.12 7.91 -4.23
CA LYS A 160 4.68 8.90 -3.28
C LYS A 160 5.09 8.25 -1.97
N ASP A 161 4.20 7.41 -1.41
CA ASP A 161 4.44 6.72 -0.16
C ASP A 161 5.51 5.65 -0.29
N PHE A 162 5.55 4.98 -1.44
CA PHE A 162 6.60 4.01 -1.71
C PHE A 162 7.99 4.66 -1.80
N ASP A 163 8.10 5.80 -2.49
CA ASP A 163 9.36 6.57 -2.54
C ASP A 163 9.77 7.07 -1.15
N ARG A 164 8.81 7.50 -0.35
CA ARG A 164 9.04 7.95 1.01
C ARG A 164 9.55 6.81 1.89
N MET A 165 8.93 5.64 1.82
CA MET A 165 9.40 4.42 2.49
C MET A 165 10.85 4.09 2.11
N LEU A 166 11.17 4.09 0.80
CA LEU A 166 12.52 3.81 0.33
C LEU A 166 13.54 4.87 0.77
N LYS A 167 13.11 6.13 0.85
CA LYS A 167 13.95 7.23 1.36
C LYS A 167 14.27 7.00 2.84
N THR A 168 13.25 6.72 3.67
CA THR A 168 13.41 6.42 5.09
C THR A 168 14.34 5.22 5.30
N PHE A 169 14.20 4.14 4.53
CA PHE A 169 15.10 2.99 4.60
C PHE A 169 16.55 3.36 4.32
N ARG A 170 16.82 4.18 3.31
CA ARG A 170 18.19 4.66 2.97
C ARG A 170 18.76 5.52 4.10
N GLU A 171 17.99 6.45 4.64
CA GLU A 171 18.43 7.34 5.72
C GLU A 171 18.78 6.57 7.00
N HIS A 172 18.10 5.44 7.23
CA HIS A 172 18.35 4.55 8.38
C HIS A 172 19.35 3.41 8.09
N ASN A 173 20.01 3.40 6.92
CA ASN A 173 20.88 2.31 6.48
C ASN A 173 20.19 0.93 6.55
N PHE A 174 18.89 0.90 6.32
CA PHE A 174 18.09 -0.33 6.34
C PHE A 174 18.06 -0.93 4.93
N HIS A 175 18.95 -1.88 4.68
CA HIS A 175 19.15 -2.48 3.37
C HIS A 175 18.19 -3.62 3.11
N VAL A 176 17.29 -3.43 2.16
CA VAL A 176 16.31 -4.43 1.73
C VAL A 176 16.32 -4.56 0.20
N ASN A 177 16.02 -5.75 -0.29
CA ASN A 177 15.76 -5.98 -1.71
C ASN A 177 14.29 -6.37 -1.90
N ILE A 178 13.51 -5.44 -2.50
CA ILE A 178 12.09 -5.65 -2.75
C ILE A 178 11.94 -6.42 -4.06
N THR A 179 11.44 -7.65 -3.96
CA THR A 179 11.31 -8.58 -5.10
C THR A 179 9.93 -8.58 -5.74
N GLY A 180 8.96 -7.93 -5.12
CA GLY A 180 7.62 -7.78 -5.68
C GLY A 180 6.72 -6.91 -4.79
N ALA A 181 5.67 -6.36 -5.40
CA ALA A 181 4.68 -5.61 -4.65
C ALA A 181 3.25 -6.00 -5.05
N GLY A 182 2.31 -5.92 -4.10
CA GLY A 182 0.90 -6.25 -4.30
C GLY A 182 -0.02 -5.11 -3.85
N TYR A 183 -0.93 -4.70 -4.73
CA TYR A 183 -1.87 -3.62 -4.47
C TYR A 183 -3.28 -4.00 -4.90
N ASP A 184 -4.25 -3.17 -4.50
CA ASP A 184 -5.63 -3.35 -4.93
C ASP A 184 -5.89 -2.74 -6.33
N LYS A 185 -7.12 -2.88 -6.83
CA LYS A 185 -7.54 -2.31 -8.12
C LYS A 185 -7.58 -0.77 -8.15
N GLY A 186 -7.49 -0.10 -7.01
CA GLY A 186 -7.41 1.36 -6.90
C GLY A 186 -6.10 1.91 -7.47
N VAL A 187 -5.04 1.09 -7.45
CA VAL A 187 -3.70 1.41 -7.98
C VAL A 187 -3.55 1.00 -9.46
N ASP A 188 -4.61 0.51 -10.14
CA ASP A 188 -4.53 0.07 -11.55
C ASP A 188 -4.50 1.27 -12.52
N ALA A 189 -3.43 2.05 -12.51
CA ALA A 189 -3.15 3.11 -13.46
C ALA A 189 -1.86 2.83 -14.23
N MET A 190 -1.81 3.21 -15.51
CA MET A 190 -0.66 2.95 -16.38
C MET A 190 0.63 3.53 -15.79
N GLY A 191 0.56 4.73 -15.20
CA GLY A 191 1.70 5.40 -14.55
C GLY A 191 2.31 4.57 -13.43
N ASP A 192 1.49 3.87 -12.63
CA ASP A 192 1.98 3.04 -11.52
C ASP A 192 2.78 1.84 -12.03
N TYR A 193 2.34 1.21 -13.13
CA TYR A 193 3.12 0.12 -13.72
C TYR A 193 4.47 0.59 -14.25
N PHE A 194 4.53 1.75 -14.91
CA PHE A 194 5.81 2.33 -15.37
C PHE A 194 6.70 2.71 -14.21
N TYR A 195 6.16 3.34 -13.17
CA TYR A 195 6.86 3.70 -11.96
C TYR A 195 7.57 2.48 -11.32
N PHE A 196 6.85 1.38 -11.14
CA PHE A 196 7.43 0.17 -10.56
C PHE A 196 8.38 -0.56 -11.52
N MET A 197 8.14 -0.49 -12.84
CA MET A 197 9.07 -1.03 -13.84
C MET A 197 10.42 -0.31 -13.81
N GLU A 198 10.45 1.01 -13.71
CA GLU A 198 11.68 1.80 -13.59
C GLU A 198 12.48 1.41 -12.35
N LYS A 199 11.81 1.03 -11.28
CA LYS A 199 12.44 0.52 -10.06
C LYS A 199 12.80 -0.97 -10.11
N ASN A 200 12.53 -1.66 -11.21
CA ASN A 200 12.67 -3.12 -11.36
C ASN A 200 11.88 -3.93 -10.32
N ILE A 201 10.75 -3.42 -9.85
CA ILE A 201 9.86 -4.08 -8.90
C ILE A 201 8.63 -4.62 -9.63
N PRO A 202 8.51 -5.94 -9.82
CA PRO A 202 7.31 -6.52 -10.43
C PRO A 202 6.10 -6.37 -9.51
N VAL A 203 4.95 -5.98 -10.08
CA VAL A 203 3.72 -5.73 -9.31
C VAL A 203 2.60 -6.70 -9.63
N ALA A 204 1.77 -6.98 -8.62
CA ALA A 204 0.52 -7.72 -8.72
C ALA A 204 -0.66 -6.79 -8.38
N ILE A 205 -1.29 -6.23 -9.42
CA ILE A 205 -2.43 -5.33 -9.31
C ILE A 205 -3.62 -5.94 -10.07
N PRO A 206 -4.80 -6.10 -9.45
CA PRO A 206 -6.00 -6.54 -10.14
C PRO A 206 -6.44 -5.51 -11.18
N LEU A 207 -6.86 -6.00 -12.34
CA LEU A 207 -7.30 -5.12 -13.41
C LEU A 207 -8.63 -4.44 -13.04
N ASN A 208 -8.63 -3.12 -13.07
CA ASN A 208 -9.84 -2.33 -12.99
C ASN A 208 -10.40 -2.11 -14.40
N LYS A 209 -11.48 -2.77 -14.73
CA LYS A 209 -12.12 -2.62 -16.05
C LYS A 209 -12.67 -1.22 -16.28
N ARG A 210 -12.83 -0.44 -15.22
CA ARG A 210 -13.50 0.87 -15.26
C ARG A 210 -14.89 0.71 -15.87
N ARG A 211 -15.20 1.38 -16.96
CA ARG A 211 -16.50 1.27 -17.64
C ARG A 211 -16.44 0.45 -18.94
N ALA A 212 -15.31 -0.19 -19.22
CA ALA A 212 -15.17 -0.98 -20.46
C ALA A 212 -15.93 -2.30 -20.34
N LYS A 213 -16.85 -2.55 -21.28
CA LYS A 213 -17.54 -3.85 -21.41
C LYS A 213 -16.56 -4.92 -21.92
N ASN A 214 -15.77 -4.58 -22.92
CA ASN A 214 -14.77 -5.46 -23.55
C ASN A 214 -13.40 -4.80 -23.47
N LEU A 215 -12.39 -5.58 -23.10
CA LEU A 215 -11.00 -5.12 -23.11
C LEU A 215 -10.38 -5.39 -24.47
N LYS A 216 -9.66 -4.42 -25.01
CA LYS A 216 -8.92 -4.52 -26.26
C LYS A 216 -7.54 -3.88 -26.14
N ASP A 217 -6.59 -4.43 -26.87
CA ASP A 217 -5.26 -3.87 -27.06
C ASP A 217 -4.98 -3.87 -28.58
N GLY A 218 -5.18 -2.72 -29.21
CA GLY A 218 -5.23 -2.63 -30.67
C GLY A 218 -6.30 -3.56 -31.25
N ASN A 219 -5.88 -4.46 -32.13
CA ASN A 219 -6.74 -5.48 -32.74
C ASN A 219 -6.93 -6.74 -31.87
N LEU A 220 -6.26 -6.82 -30.72
CA LEU A 220 -6.28 -7.98 -29.86
C LEU A 220 -7.43 -7.88 -28.84
N ASN A 221 -8.37 -8.83 -28.90
CA ASN A 221 -9.40 -8.96 -27.89
C ASN A 221 -8.83 -9.61 -26.64
N LEU A 222 -9.21 -9.09 -25.47
CA LEU A 222 -8.74 -9.55 -24.17
C LEU A 222 -9.89 -10.05 -23.33
N SER A 223 -9.61 -11.04 -22.48
CA SER A 223 -10.51 -11.49 -21.44
C SER A 223 -10.61 -10.49 -20.29
N SER A 224 -11.44 -10.80 -19.31
CA SER A 224 -11.60 -9.97 -18.10
C SER A 224 -10.31 -9.82 -17.27
N ASN A 225 -9.33 -10.69 -17.47
CA ASN A 225 -8.05 -10.68 -16.80
C ASN A 225 -6.92 -10.14 -17.70
N ALA A 226 -7.27 -9.51 -18.83
CA ALA A 226 -6.36 -9.06 -19.88
C ALA A 226 -5.52 -10.20 -20.49
N ILE A 227 -6.10 -11.40 -20.58
CA ILE A 227 -5.48 -12.52 -21.30
C ILE A 227 -5.93 -12.42 -22.76
N PRO A 228 -5.02 -12.51 -23.74
CA PRO A 228 -5.39 -12.54 -25.14
C PRO A 228 -6.41 -13.62 -25.46
N LEU A 229 -7.40 -13.28 -26.26
CA LEU A 229 -8.38 -14.23 -26.78
C LEU A 229 -7.95 -14.71 -28.17
N CYS A 230 -8.07 -16.00 -28.43
CA CYS A 230 -7.88 -16.54 -29.75
C CYS A 230 -9.04 -16.19 -30.69
N LYS A 231 -8.93 -16.48 -31.98
CA LYS A 231 -9.99 -16.19 -32.99
C LYS A 231 -11.35 -16.82 -32.63
N ALA A 232 -11.33 -17.95 -31.90
CA ALA A 232 -12.55 -18.61 -31.37
C ALA A 232 -13.06 -18.02 -30.04
N GLY A 233 -12.53 -16.89 -29.57
CA GLY A 233 -12.95 -16.23 -28.33
C GLY A 233 -12.52 -16.94 -27.03
N LYS A 234 -11.66 -17.95 -27.10
CA LYS A 234 -11.13 -18.64 -25.89
C LYS A 234 -9.87 -17.99 -25.38
N GLU A 235 -9.69 -17.93 -24.04
CA GLU A 235 -8.46 -17.40 -23.43
C GLU A 235 -7.24 -18.22 -23.89
N MET A 236 -6.23 -17.52 -24.41
CA MET A 236 -4.98 -18.15 -24.81
C MET A 236 -4.17 -18.55 -23.58
N ARG A 237 -3.45 -19.64 -23.67
CA ARG A 237 -2.64 -20.14 -22.59
C ARG A 237 -1.27 -19.47 -22.62
N ARG A 238 -0.85 -18.88 -21.48
CA ARG A 238 0.50 -18.37 -21.33
C ARG A 238 1.52 -19.52 -21.49
N HIS A 239 2.49 -19.32 -22.37
CA HIS A 239 3.54 -20.29 -22.65
C HIS A 239 4.80 -19.99 -21.84
N TYR A 240 5.46 -18.84 -22.10
CA TYR A 240 6.66 -18.39 -21.40
C TYR A 240 6.81 -16.88 -21.44
N PHE A 241 7.82 -16.39 -20.73
CA PHE A 241 8.20 -14.96 -20.70
C PHE A 241 9.61 -14.80 -21.25
N LYS A 242 9.77 -14.00 -22.29
CA LYS A 242 11.06 -13.63 -22.89
C LYS A 242 11.62 -12.45 -22.11
N LYS A 243 12.58 -12.70 -21.21
CA LYS A 243 13.15 -11.65 -20.34
C LYS A 243 13.79 -10.52 -21.13
N GLU A 244 14.60 -10.82 -22.12
CA GLU A 244 15.32 -9.85 -22.96
C GLU A 244 14.39 -8.89 -23.69
N GLN A 245 13.25 -9.36 -24.15
CA GLN A 245 12.24 -8.60 -24.86
C GLN A 245 11.12 -8.09 -23.94
N MET A 246 11.15 -8.41 -22.65
CA MET A 246 10.07 -8.12 -21.72
C MET A 246 8.69 -8.51 -22.30
N SER A 247 8.56 -9.68 -22.88
CA SER A 247 7.37 -10.09 -23.62
C SER A 247 6.81 -11.41 -23.12
N HIS A 248 5.47 -11.46 -23.01
CA HIS A 248 4.75 -12.71 -22.78
C HIS A 248 4.39 -13.35 -24.11
N VAL A 249 4.61 -14.67 -24.20
CA VAL A 249 4.15 -15.46 -25.33
C VAL A 249 2.96 -16.31 -24.88
N TYR A 250 1.85 -16.13 -25.58
CA TYR A 250 0.64 -16.91 -25.41
C TYR A 250 0.47 -17.85 -26.58
N CYS A 251 -0.10 -19.02 -26.36
CA CYS A 251 -0.35 -20.04 -27.38
C CYS A 251 -1.82 -20.49 -27.36
N CYS A 252 -2.24 -21.09 -28.44
CA CYS A 252 -3.58 -21.66 -28.57
C CYS A 252 -3.91 -22.53 -27.34
N PRO A 253 -5.10 -22.40 -26.74
CA PRO A 253 -5.49 -23.20 -25.58
C PRO A 253 -5.75 -24.67 -25.94
N ILE A 254 -6.08 -24.96 -27.19
CA ILE A 254 -6.51 -26.25 -27.68
C ILE A 254 -5.36 -27.00 -28.34
N LYS A 255 -4.70 -26.37 -29.33
CA LYS A 255 -3.58 -26.99 -30.06
C LYS A 255 -2.29 -26.87 -29.21
N ARG A 256 -1.64 -28.00 -28.94
CA ARG A 256 -0.33 -28.04 -28.29
C ARG A 256 0.68 -28.75 -29.19
N GLY A 257 1.84 -28.13 -29.36
CA GLY A 257 2.99 -28.83 -29.89
C GLY A 257 3.66 -29.69 -28.84
N SER A 258 3.92 -30.94 -29.08
CA SER A 258 4.80 -31.79 -28.27
C SER A 258 5.91 -32.36 -29.13
N ARG A 259 7.13 -32.51 -28.53
CA ARG A 259 8.21 -33.27 -29.16
C ARG A 259 8.12 -34.72 -28.72
N LYS A 260 8.08 -35.66 -29.68
CA LYS A 260 8.21 -37.07 -29.42
C LYS A 260 9.28 -37.62 -30.37
N ASN A 261 10.31 -38.27 -29.84
CA ASN A 261 11.48 -38.80 -30.60
C ASN A 261 12.20 -37.73 -31.45
N GLY A 262 12.34 -36.49 -30.94
CA GLY A 262 13.01 -35.41 -31.68
C GLY A 262 12.12 -34.65 -32.69
N GLU A 263 10.99 -35.20 -33.11
CA GLU A 263 10.05 -34.58 -34.03
C GLU A 263 8.95 -33.78 -33.33
N PHE A 264 8.57 -32.72 -33.95
CA PHE A 264 7.49 -31.84 -33.46
C PHE A 264 6.15 -32.39 -33.92
N ARG A 265 5.32 -32.85 -32.96
CA ARG A 265 3.98 -33.36 -33.27
C ARG A 265 2.91 -32.49 -32.63
N TYR A 266 1.86 -32.16 -33.37
CA TYR A 266 0.69 -31.52 -32.84
C TYR A 266 -0.21 -32.54 -32.15
N VAL A 267 -0.57 -32.23 -30.89
CA VAL A 267 -1.60 -32.98 -30.18
C VAL A 267 -2.81 -32.06 -30.05
N THR A 268 -3.90 -32.38 -30.69
CA THR A 268 -5.21 -31.76 -30.47
C THR A 268 -5.71 -32.13 -29.08
N HIS A 269 -6.06 -31.17 -28.28
CA HIS A 269 -6.64 -31.42 -26.96
C HIS A 269 -8.15 -31.77 -27.06
N ARG A 270 -8.68 -32.37 -25.97
CA ARG A 270 -10.01 -32.97 -25.83
C ARG A 270 -11.22 -32.09 -26.17
N GLU A 271 -11.07 -30.81 -26.38
CA GLU A 271 -12.14 -29.90 -26.80
C GLU A 271 -12.00 -29.64 -28.29
N GLU A 272 -13.08 -29.83 -29.04
CA GLU A 272 -13.17 -29.44 -30.43
C GLU A 272 -13.09 -27.92 -30.57
N CYS A 273 -12.22 -27.45 -31.46
CA CYS A 273 -12.14 -26.04 -31.78
C CYS A 273 -13.19 -25.72 -32.85
N PRO A 274 -14.12 -24.78 -32.60
CA PRO A 274 -15.16 -24.44 -33.59
C PRO A 274 -14.59 -23.87 -34.88
N LEU A 275 -13.33 -23.42 -34.89
CA LEU A 275 -12.66 -22.88 -36.04
C LEU A 275 -11.62 -23.80 -36.66
N ASP A 276 -11.23 -24.85 -35.96
CA ASP A 276 -10.20 -25.83 -36.31
C ASP A 276 -9.26 -25.47 -37.49
N THR A 277 -9.53 -25.98 -38.68
CA THR A 277 -8.76 -25.69 -39.90
C THR A 277 -8.91 -24.27 -40.41
N LEU A 278 -10.02 -23.58 -40.13
CA LEU A 278 -10.27 -22.18 -40.55
C LEU A 278 -9.46 -21.15 -39.72
N CYS A 279 -8.92 -21.55 -38.60
CA CYS A 279 -8.15 -20.62 -37.73
C CYS A 279 -6.85 -20.17 -38.39
N GLU A 280 -6.00 -21.13 -38.78
CA GLU A 280 -4.75 -20.96 -39.52
C GLU A 280 -4.51 -22.24 -40.29
N PRO A 281 -5.06 -22.36 -41.54
CA PRO A 281 -5.04 -23.60 -42.29
C PRO A 281 -3.63 -24.06 -42.66
N ASP A 282 -2.71 -23.11 -42.89
CA ASP A 282 -1.34 -23.38 -43.35
C ASP A 282 -0.31 -23.44 -42.20
N ALA A 283 -0.74 -23.26 -40.95
CA ALA A 283 0.18 -23.21 -39.83
C ALA A 283 0.64 -24.60 -39.40
N THR A 284 1.93 -24.85 -39.51
CA THR A 284 2.59 -26.06 -38.97
C THR A 284 2.73 -26.01 -37.45
N LEU A 285 2.62 -24.84 -36.83
CA LEU A 285 2.74 -24.60 -35.39
C LEU A 285 1.45 -24.04 -34.81
N ALA A 286 1.17 -24.33 -33.53
CA ALA A 286 0.02 -23.75 -32.84
C ALA A 286 0.09 -22.21 -32.87
N PRO A 287 -1.01 -21.52 -33.16
CA PRO A 287 -1.04 -20.07 -33.19
C PRO A 287 -0.53 -19.46 -31.88
N THR A 288 0.38 -18.50 -32.01
CA THR A 288 0.95 -17.79 -30.87
C THR A 288 0.73 -16.29 -31.00
N VAL A 289 0.61 -15.63 -29.84
CA VAL A 289 0.58 -14.17 -29.75
C VAL A 289 1.67 -13.74 -28.79
N GLN A 290 2.51 -12.83 -29.23
CA GLN A 290 3.51 -12.18 -28.39
C GLN A 290 3.02 -10.78 -28.05
N VAL A 291 3.06 -10.42 -26.75
CA VAL A 291 2.68 -9.12 -26.22
C VAL A 291 3.79 -8.57 -25.34
N CYS A 292 4.10 -7.29 -25.52
CA CYS A 292 5.21 -6.65 -24.84
C CYS A 292 4.74 -5.96 -23.55
N THR A 293 5.39 -6.26 -22.44
CA THR A 293 5.12 -5.60 -21.15
C THR A 293 5.48 -4.11 -21.21
N LYS A 294 6.54 -3.72 -21.95
CA LYS A 294 6.95 -2.31 -22.06
C LYS A 294 5.91 -1.45 -22.77
N ASP A 295 5.20 -2.02 -23.74
CA ASP A 295 4.19 -1.28 -24.51
C ASP A 295 2.91 -1.10 -23.69
N ASN A 296 2.50 -2.13 -22.97
CA ASN A 296 1.29 -2.10 -22.15
C ASN A 296 1.44 -2.90 -20.84
N PRO A 297 2.20 -2.36 -19.86
CA PRO A 297 2.45 -3.06 -18.59
C PRO A 297 1.18 -3.25 -17.76
N ARG A 298 0.16 -2.43 -17.99
CA ARG A 298 -1.14 -2.57 -17.33
C ARG A 298 -1.88 -3.82 -17.77
N PHE A 299 -1.87 -4.17 -19.05
CA PHE A 299 -2.48 -5.40 -19.53
C PHE A 299 -1.56 -6.61 -19.37
N TYR A 300 -0.27 -6.43 -19.58
CA TYR A 300 0.74 -7.49 -19.57
C TYR A 300 1.82 -7.27 -18.51
N PRO A 301 1.45 -7.22 -17.21
CA PRO A 301 2.42 -6.98 -16.16
C PRO A 301 3.46 -8.10 -16.09
N VAL A 302 4.65 -7.78 -15.57
CA VAL A 302 5.73 -8.76 -15.36
C VAL A 302 5.25 -9.97 -14.55
N ILE A 303 4.43 -9.75 -13.53
CA ILE A 303 3.71 -10.81 -12.81
C ILE A 303 2.34 -11.01 -13.45
N PRO A 304 2.15 -12.03 -14.30
CA PRO A 304 0.89 -12.23 -15.00
C PRO A 304 -0.25 -12.53 -14.03
N ARG A 305 -1.41 -11.91 -14.27
CA ARG A 305 -2.63 -12.21 -13.53
C ARG A 305 -2.97 -13.69 -13.65
N GLY A 306 -3.40 -14.29 -12.53
CA GLY A 306 -3.66 -15.73 -12.46
C GLY A 306 -2.45 -16.63 -12.24
N SER A 307 -1.20 -16.12 -12.34
CA SER A 307 0.01 -16.89 -11.99
C SER A 307 0.07 -17.23 -10.49
N LYS A 308 0.84 -18.27 -10.12
CA LYS A 308 1.04 -18.64 -8.71
C LYS A 308 1.60 -17.44 -7.90
N ARG A 309 2.56 -16.70 -8.48
CA ARG A 309 3.15 -15.52 -7.84
C ARG A 309 2.12 -14.40 -7.61
N TYR A 310 1.28 -14.13 -8.62
CA TYR A 310 0.18 -13.18 -8.51
C TYR A 310 -0.79 -13.57 -7.39
N LYS A 311 -1.25 -14.82 -7.39
CA LYS A 311 -2.20 -15.32 -6.39
C LYS A 311 -1.62 -15.25 -4.97
N LYS A 312 -0.30 -15.50 -4.83
CA LYS A 312 0.40 -15.36 -3.55
C LYS A 312 0.33 -13.92 -3.06
N LEU A 313 0.80 -12.95 -3.85
CA LEU A 313 0.80 -11.53 -3.49
C LEU A 313 -0.63 -10.99 -3.23
N ALA A 314 -1.59 -11.37 -4.07
CA ALA A 314 -2.99 -10.99 -3.88
C ALA A 314 -3.58 -11.53 -2.56
N LYS A 315 -3.20 -12.75 -2.16
CA LYS A 315 -3.58 -13.32 -0.86
C LYS A 315 -2.89 -12.59 0.29
N GLU A 316 -1.60 -12.31 0.16
CA GLU A 316 -0.82 -11.63 1.20
C GLU A 316 -1.27 -10.18 1.41
N ARG A 317 -1.82 -9.52 0.38
CA ARG A 317 -2.43 -8.19 0.50
C ARG A 317 -3.54 -8.12 1.56
N THR A 318 -4.24 -9.20 1.82
CA THR A 318 -5.25 -9.21 2.90
C THR A 318 -4.66 -8.90 4.29
N GLY A 319 -3.33 -8.96 4.44
CA GLY A 319 -2.63 -8.47 5.63
C GLY A 319 -2.87 -6.99 5.88
N THR A 320 -2.95 -6.16 4.82
CA THR A 320 -3.26 -4.73 4.98
C THR A 320 -4.65 -4.51 5.53
N GLU A 321 -5.62 -5.29 5.09
CA GLU A 321 -7.01 -5.23 5.59
C GLU A 321 -7.08 -5.63 7.06
N ARG A 322 -6.31 -6.66 7.48
CA ARG A 322 -6.22 -7.07 8.89
C ARG A 322 -5.57 -6.01 9.76
N SER A 323 -4.46 -5.42 9.32
CA SER A 323 -3.78 -4.33 10.02
C SER A 323 -4.68 -3.07 10.11
N ASN A 324 -5.38 -2.71 9.03
CA ASN A 324 -6.36 -1.63 9.02
C ASN A 324 -7.49 -1.89 10.02
N SER A 325 -8.06 -3.11 9.99
CA SER A 325 -9.12 -3.53 10.90
C SER A 325 -8.64 -3.52 12.35
N PHE A 326 -7.43 -3.98 12.62
CA PHE A 326 -6.84 -3.94 13.95
C PHE A 326 -6.74 -2.52 14.50
N LYS A 327 -6.22 -1.55 13.73
CA LYS A 327 -6.16 -0.14 14.12
C LYS A 327 -7.55 0.44 14.41
N LYS A 328 -8.52 0.14 13.55
CA LYS A 328 -9.90 0.66 13.67
C LYS A 328 -10.66 -0.01 14.80
N TRP A 329 -10.65 -1.34 14.85
CA TRP A 329 -11.48 -2.08 15.79
C TRP A 329 -10.86 -2.12 17.20
N ALA A 330 -9.58 -2.53 17.34
CA ALA A 330 -8.96 -2.70 18.66
C ALA A 330 -8.61 -1.36 19.34
N TYR A 331 -8.35 -0.32 18.56
CA TYR A 331 -7.95 0.99 19.07
C TYR A 331 -8.89 2.13 18.71
N SER A 332 -10.02 1.83 18.10
CA SER A 332 -11.03 2.83 17.70
C SER A 332 -10.41 4.01 16.95
N PHE A 333 -9.48 3.73 16.02
CA PHE A 333 -8.70 4.77 15.36
C PHE A 333 -9.58 5.71 14.52
N ASP A 334 -10.59 5.17 13.85
CA ASP A 334 -11.57 5.91 13.04
C ASP A 334 -12.65 6.61 13.88
N LYS A 335 -12.86 6.18 15.14
CA LYS A 335 -13.86 6.75 16.07
C LYS A 335 -13.29 7.79 17.00
N ALA A 336 -11.98 7.99 17.03
CA ALA A 336 -11.28 8.79 18.02
C ALA A 336 -11.53 10.31 17.93
N GLN A 337 -12.29 10.77 16.95
CA GLN A 337 -12.65 12.18 16.72
C GLN A 337 -11.48 13.17 16.86
N LEU A 338 -10.29 12.75 16.41
CA LEU A 338 -9.10 13.59 16.45
C LEU A 338 -9.27 14.75 15.46
N LYS A 339 -9.19 15.97 15.99
CA LYS A 339 -9.51 17.19 15.22
C LYS A 339 -8.38 17.65 14.34
N SER A 340 -7.10 17.42 14.69
CA SER A 340 -5.99 17.85 13.86
C SER A 340 -5.32 16.67 13.15
N ARG A 341 -4.79 16.94 11.97
CA ARG A 341 -4.01 15.96 11.20
C ARG A 341 -2.77 15.49 11.94
N ALA A 342 -2.09 16.40 12.65
CA ALA A 342 -0.92 16.05 13.47
C ALA A 342 -1.26 14.96 14.50
N HIS A 343 -2.36 15.09 15.25
CA HIS A 343 -2.77 14.08 16.22
C HIS A 343 -3.13 12.73 15.54
N ARG A 344 -3.76 12.77 14.37
CA ARG A 344 -4.07 11.56 13.61
C ARG A 344 -2.79 10.88 13.11
N LEU A 345 -1.81 11.66 12.65
CA LEU A 345 -0.52 11.16 12.20
C LEU A 345 0.29 10.52 13.34
N ILE A 346 0.38 11.20 14.50
CA ILE A 346 1.03 10.66 15.70
C ILE A 346 0.40 9.32 16.08
N ARG A 347 -0.93 9.29 16.19
CA ARG A 347 -1.63 8.07 16.59
C ARG A 347 -1.44 6.92 15.60
N LEU A 348 -1.43 7.22 14.30
CA LEU A 348 -1.19 6.21 13.26
C LEU A 348 0.18 5.55 13.41
N HIS A 349 1.24 6.35 13.61
CA HIS A 349 2.60 5.83 13.78
C HIS A 349 2.77 5.06 15.09
N LEU A 350 2.20 5.56 16.19
CA LEU A 350 2.22 4.83 17.45
C LEU A 350 1.50 3.50 17.35
N LEU A 351 0.38 3.41 16.65
CA LEU A 351 -0.30 2.14 16.40
C LEU A 351 0.55 1.19 15.56
N ALA A 352 1.27 1.70 14.55
CA ALA A 352 2.21 0.90 13.77
C ALA A 352 3.34 0.34 14.68
N VAL A 353 3.92 1.16 15.56
CA VAL A 353 4.91 0.69 16.54
C VAL A 353 4.32 -0.37 17.48
N ILE A 354 3.08 -0.18 17.94
CA ILE A 354 2.39 -1.16 18.80
C ILE A 354 2.22 -2.50 18.08
N GLU A 355 1.90 -2.53 16.79
CA GLU A 355 1.81 -3.78 16.02
C GLU A 355 3.14 -4.54 16.05
N HIS A 356 4.27 -3.86 15.84
CA HIS A 356 5.60 -4.44 15.94
C HIS A 356 5.90 -4.97 17.34
N ARG A 357 5.67 -4.15 18.38
CA ARG A 357 5.93 -4.54 19.78
C ARG A 357 5.06 -5.73 20.21
N LYS A 358 3.80 -5.76 19.80
CA LYS A 358 2.93 -6.92 20.05
C LYS A 358 3.43 -8.19 19.37
N ALA A 359 3.91 -8.08 18.13
CA ALA A 359 4.47 -9.23 17.41
C ALA A 359 5.72 -9.76 18.12
N MET A 360 6.65 -8.88 18.50
CA MET A 360 7.85 -9.24 19.26
C MET A 360 7.47 -9.93 20.57
N PHE A 361 6.60 -9.32 21.37
CA PHE A 361 6.16 -9.89 22.63
C PHE A 361 5.49 -11.26 22.45
N LYS A 362 4.66 -11.42 21.43
CA LYS A 362 3.99 -12.70 21.13
C LYS A 362 4.98 -13.80 20.77
N GLU A 363 6.05 -13.51 20.06
CA GLU A 363 7.06 -14.51 19.75
C GLU A 363 7.97 -14.80 20.96
N GLU A 364 8.31 -13.80 21.76
CA GLU A 364 9.07 -13.97 23.03
C GLU A 364 8.33 -14.80 24.07
N THR A 365 7.00 -14.65 24.12
CA THR A 365 6.16 -15.37 25.10
C THR A 365 5.60 -16.68 24.57
N ARG A 366 5.94 -17.06 23.35
CA ARG A 366 5.43 -18.26 22.71
C ARG A 366 5.84 -19.51 23.47
N GLY A 367 4.85 -20.26 23.95
CA GLY A 367 5.08 -21.49 24.73
C GLY A 367 5.40 -21.28 26.21
N LEU A 368 5.40 -20.04 26.69
CA LEU A 368 5.58 -19.75 28.12
C LEU A 368 4.24 -19.93 28.89
N SER A 369 4.36 -20.32 30.18
CA SER A 369 3.21 -20.29 31.07
C SER A 369 2.78 -18.85 31.39
N LYS A 370 1.53 -18.66 31.83
CA LYS A 370 1.01 -17.34 32.21
C LYS A 370 1.89 -16.64 33.27
N ASP A 371 2.38 -17.37 34.28
CA ASP A 371 3.21 -16.80 35.35
C ASP A 371 4.55 -16.28 34.82
N LYS A 372 5.19 -17.04 33.89
CA LYS A 372 6.43 -16.59 33.22
C LYS A 372 6.19 -15.37 32.35
N ILE A 373 5.04 -15.27 31.68
CA ILE A 373 4.68 -14.09 30.87
C ILE A 373 4.53 -12.85 31.77
N VAL A 374 3.87 -13.00 32.93
CA VAL A 374 3.71 -11.90 33.89
C VAL A 374 5.09 -11.45 34.44
N GLN A 375 5.95 -12.40 34.82
CA GLN A 375 7.31 -12.08 35.26
C GLN A 375 8.13 -11.35 34.21
N LEU A 376 8.05 -11.78 32.95
CA LEU A 376 8.72 -11.11 31.81
C LEU A 376 8.19 -9.69 31.60
N ALA A 377 6.88 -9.50 31.70
CA ALA A 377 6.27 -8.17 31.57
C ALA A 377 6.73 -7.23 32.72
N LEU A 378 6.74 -7.68 33.97
CA LEU A 378 7.21 -6.91 35.11
C LEU A 378 8.69 -6.54 34.96
N LYS A 379 9.54 -7.49 34.57
CA LYS A 379 10.98 -7.21 34.35
C LYS A 379 11.19 -6.14 33.25
N ASN A 380 10.39 -6.14 32.20
CA ASN A 380 10.49 -5.12 31.15
C ASN A 380 9.96 -3.74 31.60
N MET A 381 9.13 -3.68 32.64
CA MET A 381 8.66 -2.42 33.23
C MET A 381 9.67 -1.82 34.23
N GLU A 382 10.54 -2.64 34.86
CA GLU A 382 11.58 -2.19 35.80
C GLU A 382 12.83 -1.62 35.11
N ILE A 383 12.98 -1.84 33.79
CA ILE A 383 14.15 -1.38 33.02
C ILE A 383 13.92 0.02 32.39
N ASN A 384 12.72 0.58 32.52
CA ASN A 384 12.36 1.91 32.04
C ASN A 384 12.09 2.88 33.19
#